data_055df115d119ec48cb30d65ee4356a6c
#
_entry.id   055df115d119ec48cb30d65ee4356a6c
#
_cell.length_a   1.000
_cell.length_b   1.000
_cell.length_c   1.000
_cell.angle_alpha   90.00
_cell.angle_beta   90.00
_cell.angle_gamma   90.00
#
_symmetry.space_group_name_H-M   'P 1'
#
loop_
_entity.id
_entity.type
_entity.pdbx_description
1 polymer ?
#
loop_
_entity_poly.entity_id
_entity_poly.type
_entity_poly.pdbx_seq_one_letter_code
_entity_poly.pdbx_strand_id
1 'polypeptide(L)'
;MLSYFTQYFSAEFWEPVGNLLAQYGPVILDWFPLWGPILFGALLYRTWMAYVQRHYIHNEEKVLLEITLPKEQTKSLEAMELVLHALHQTSIPGKWIGKFWEGRVRAWFSLELISVEGDIHMFVWTPKFFREIVEYNIYAQYPDIEVTEVPDYTNFLKFDTDMFDLWGTEFTLTKDDTYPLKTYIDYDFTGGKE
;
A
#
# COMPACT_ATOMS: atom_id res chain seq x y z
N MET A 1 11.35 36.49 0.92
CA MET A 1 10.78 35.27 1.51
C MET A 1 10.54 35.39 3.04
N LEU A 2 11.38 36.10 3.80
CA LEU A 2 11.20 36.34 5.24
C LEU A 2 10.01 37.26 5.60
N SER A 3 9.60 38.18 4.70
CA SER A 3 8.47 39.11 4.98
C SER A 3 7.10 38.42 5.03
N TYR A 4 6.93 37.31 4.33
CA TYR A 4 5.69 36.53 4.39
C TYR A 4 5.54 35.80 5.74
N PHE A 5 6.64 35.31 6.31
CA PHE A 5 6.61 34.59 7.60
C PHE A 5 6.25 35.53 8.78
N THR A 6 6.71 36.77 8.76
CA THR A 6 6.41 37.75 9.81
C THR A 6 4.94 38.16 9.81
N GLN A 7 4.26 38.12 8.69
CA GLN A 7 2.83 38.45 8.56
C GLN A 7 1.94 37.41 9.25
N TYR A 8 2.30 36.10 9.21
CA TYR A 8 1.55 35.03 9.91
C TYR A 8 1.73 35.05 11.42
N PHE A 9 2.74 35.74 11.96
CA PHE A 9 2.99 35.89 13.37
C PHE A 9 2.55 37.27 13.93
N SER A 10 1.98 38.14 13.06
CA SER A 10 1.45 39.43 13.52
C SER A 10 0.15 39.25 14.30
N ALA A 11 -0.03 40.03 15.38
CA ALA A 11 -1.24 40.00 16.18
C ALA A 11 -2.50 40.33 15.36
N GLU A 12 -2.37 41.17 14.34
CA GLU A 12 -3.46 41.55 13.43
C GLU A 12 -3.97 40.38 12.59
N PHE A 13 -3.09 39.44 12.23
CA PHE A 13 -3.49 38.21 11.49
C PHE A 13 -4.38 37.28 12.33
N TRP A 14 -4.13 37.24 13.66
CA TRP A 14 -4.86 36.36 14.57
C TRP A 14 -6.07 37.04 15.23
N GLU A 15 -6.22 38.37 15.13
CA GLU A 15 -7.32 39.13 15.72
C GLU A 15 -8.72 38.60 15.27
N PRO A 16 -8.99 38.32 13.99
CA PRO A 16 -10.27 37.76 13.59
C PRO A 16 -10.55 36.38 14.21
N VAL A 17 -9.51 35.55 14.32
CA VAL A 17 -9.63 34.20 14.93
C VAL A 17 -9.87 34.34 16.43
N GLY A 18 -9.19 35.27 17.08
CA GLY A 18 -9.39 35.60 18.49
C GLY A 18 -10.83 36.08 18.81
N ASN A 19 -11.38 36.93 17.95
CA ASN A 19 -12.75 37.44 18.09
C ASN A 19 -13.79 36.34 17.88
N LEU A 20 -13.58 35.45 16.89
CA LEU A 20 -14.44 34.26 16.65
C LEU A 20 -14.39 33.31 17.87
N LEU A 21 -13.20 33.04 18.40
CA LEU A 21 -13.04 32.16 19.56
C LEU A 21 -13.68 32.79 20.81
N ALA A 22 -13.57 34.10 21.00
CA ALA A 22 -14.22 34.78 22.12
C ALA A 22 -15.76 34.76 22.02
N GLN A 23 -16.29 34.87 20.79
CA GLN A 23 -17.73 34.87 20.56
C GLN A 23 -18.36 33.49 20.63
N TYR A 24 -17.73 32.48 20.02
CA TYR A 24 -18.28 31.14 19.90
C TYR A 24 -17.68 30.13 20.90
N GLY A 25 -16.53 30.44 21.48
CA GLY A 25 -15.85 29.58 22.43
C GLY A 25 -16.73 29.11 23.59
N PRO A 26 -17.46 30.02 24.29
CA PRO A 26 -18.36 29.63 25.39
C PRO A 26 -19.43 28.62 24.89
N VAL A 27 -20.06 28.88 23.74
CA VAL A 27 -21.08 27.98 23.16
C VAL A 27 -20.49 26.60 22.86
N ILE A 28 -19.30 26.56 22.28
CA ILE A 28 -18.60 25.28 21.96
C ILE A 28 -18.30 24.53 23.26
N LEU A 29 -17.87 25.22 24.31
CA LEU A 29 -17.58 24.61 25.61
C LEU A 29 -18.83 24.12 26.32
N ASP A 30 -19.93 24.86 26.28
CA ASP A 30 -21.20 24.44 26.87
C ASP A 30 -21.76 23.16 26.22
N TRP A 31 -21.53 22.99 24.94
CA TRP A 31 -21.91 21.77 24.21
C TRP A 31 -20.84 20.66 24.22
N PHE A 32 -19.68 20.88 24.87
CA PHE A 32 -18.60 19.90 24.97
C PHE A 32 -19.04 18.54 25.51
N PRO A 33 -19.92 18.44 26.54
CA PRO A 33 -20.36 17.14 27.03
C PRO A 33 -21.07 16.30 25.98
N LEU A 34 -21.61 16.91 24.95
CA LEU A 34 -22.31 16.20 23.85
C LEU A 34 -21.34 15.74 22.74
N TRP A 35 -20.54 16.67 22.22
CA TRP A 35 -19.65 16.35 21.08
C TRP A 35 -18.28 15.82 21.50
N GLY A 36 -17.80 16.20 22.68
CA GLY A 36 -16.49 15.81 23.19
C GLY A 36 -16.31 14.30 23.28
N PRO A 37 -17.20 13.55 23.96
CA PRO A 37 -17.11 12.09 24.03
C PRO A 37 -17.13 11.41 22.64
N ILE A 38 -17.90 11.95 21.69
CA ILE A 38 -17.98 11.43 20.33
C ILE A 38 -16.64 11.63 19.60
N LEU A 39 -16.07 12.84 19.70
CA LEU A 39 -14.77 13.15 19.11
C LEU A 39 -13.66 12.29 19.72
N PHE A 40 -13.58 12.23 21.04
CA PHE A 40 -12.57 11.41 21.74
C PHE A 40 -12.76 9.92 21.45
N GLY A 41 -13.99 9.43 21.38
CA GLY A 41 -14.28 8.04 20.99
C GLY A 41 -13.81 7.73 19.59
N ALA A 42 -14.05 8.63 18.65
CA ALA A 42 -13.59 8.49 17.25
C ALA A 42 -12.06 8.52 17.14
N LEU A 43 -11.40 9.43 17.86
CA LEU A 43 -9.95 9.52 17.91
C LEU A 43 -9.33 8.27 18.57
N LEU A 44 -9.89 7.82 19.68
CA LEU A 44 -9.45 6.60 20.36
C LEU A 44 -9.60 5.38 19.45
N TYR A 45 -10.75 5.24 18.80
CA TYR A 45 -10.99 4.15 17.86
C TYR A 45 -9.96 4.17 16.72
N ARG A 46 -9.73 5.32 16.11
CA ARG A 46 -8.80 5.47 14.99
C ARG A 46 -7.35 5.17 15.41
N THR A 47 -6.91 5.69 16.55
CA THR A 47 -5.55 5.43 17.07
C THR A 47 -5.38 3.97 17.49
N TRP A 48 -6.40 3.38 18.14
CA TRP A 48 -6.41 1.97 18.49
C TRP A 48 -6.28 1.09 17.27
N MET A 49 -7.13 1.30 16.26
CA MET A 49 -7.07 0.51 15.02
C MET A 49 -5.73 0.64 14.31
N ALA A 50 -5.19 1.85 14.22
CA ALA A 50 -3.87 2.06 13.63
C ALA A 50 -2.77 1.34 14.41
N TYR A 51 -2.85 1.30 15.74
CA TYR A 51 -1.89 0.61 16.60
C TYR A 51 -1.93 -0.90 16.40
N VAL A 52 -3.12 -1.52 16.55
CA VAL A 52 -3.24 -2.99 16.46
C VAL A 52 -2.92 -3.52 15.07
N GLN A 53 -3.32 -2.81 14.01
CA GLN A 53 -2.99 -3.19 12.64
C GLN A 53 -1.49 -3.08 12.34
N ARG A 54 -0.83 -2.01 12.77
CA ARG A 54 0.63 -1.87 12.62
C ARG A 54 1.37 -2.97 13.37
N HIS A 55 0.91 -3.29 14.58
CA HIS A 55 1.51 -4.35 15.38
C HIS A 55 1.36 -5.72 14.70
N TYR A 56 0.18 -6.02 14.15
CA TYR A 56 -0.06 -7.23 13.38
C TYR A 56 0.86 -7.32 12.15
N ILE A 57 0.89 -6.28 11.33
CA ILE A 57 1.71 -6.24 10.11
C ILE A 57 3.21 -6.35 10.44
N HIS A 58 3.66 -5.75 11.54
CA HIS A 58 5.07 -5.79 11.93
C HIS A 58 5.51 -7.18 12.38
N ASN A 59 4.65 -7.87 13.12
CA ASN A 59 4.97 -9.18 13.69
C ASN A 59 4.75 -10.35 12.72
N GLU A 60 4.06 -10.10 11.60
CA GLU A 60 3.84 -11.14 10.60
C GLU A 60 5.15 -11.47 9.87
N GLU A 61 5.48 -12.76 9.78
CA GLU A 61 6.61 -13.23 8.98
C GLU A 61 6.32 -13.00 7.49
N LYS A 62 7.32 -12.51 6.76
CA LYS A 62 7.23 -12.19 5.34
C LYS A 62 8.26 -12.99 4.58
N VAL A 63 7.94 -13.33 3.35
CA VAL A 63 8.80 -14.06 2.43
C VAL A 63 8.91 -13.34 1.11
N LEU A 64 10.07 -13.42 0.50
CA LEU A 64 10.34 -12.95 -0.85
C LEU A 64 10.45 -14.17 -1.77
N LEU A 65 9.62 -14.21 -2.78
CA LEU A 65 9.57 -15.29 -3.78
C LEU A 65 10.11 -14.75 -5.09
N GLU A 66 11.15 -15.36 -5.61
CA GLU A 66 11.67 -15.08 -6.94
C GLU A 66 10.95 -15.93 -7.97
N ILE A 67 10.48 -15.30 -9.04
CA ILE A 67 9.84 -15.96 -10.18
C ILE A 67 10.83 -16.00 -11.32
N THR A 68 11.32 -17.19 -11.65
CA THR A 68 12.21 -17.42 -12.79
C THR A 68 11.40 -17.83 -14.00
N LEU A 69 11.40 -16.98 -15.03
CA LEU A 69 10.70 -17.24 -16.29
C LEU A 69 11.58 -18.08 -17.23
N PRO A 70 11.03 -19.10 -17.90
CA PRO A 70 11.74 -19.77 -18.98
C PRO A 70 11.97 -18.81 -20.16
N LYS A 71 13.00 -19.10 -20.97
CA LYS A 71 13.41 -18.23 -22.09
C LYS A 71 12.37 -18.03 -23.18
N GLU A 72 11.45 -18.99 -23.34
CA GLU A 72 10.37 -18.94 -24.33
C GLU A 72 9.02 -19.00 -23.61
N GLN A 73 8.38 -17.85 -23.46
CA GLN A 73 7.03 -17.74 -22.89
C GLN A 73 6.06 -17.31 -24.00
N THR A 74 5.06 -18.16 -24.24
CA THR A 74 3.98 -17.90 -25.21
C THR A 74 2.64 -17.61 -24.55
N LYS A 75 2.62 -17.47 -23.21
CA LYS A 75 1.38 -17.24 -22.46
C LYS A 75 0.85 -15.82 -22.65
N SER A 76 -0.49 -15.72 -22.74
CA SER A 76 -1.18 -14.46 -22.92
C SER A 76 -1.20 -13.61 -21.64
N LEU A 77 -1.43 -12.30 -21.79
CA LEU A 77 -1.65 -11.38 -20.67
C LEU A 77 -2.88 -11.75 -19.83
N GLU A 78 -3.86 -12.44 -20.44
CA GLU A 78 -5.04 -12.97 -19.75
C GLU A 78 -4.67 -13.96 -18.63
N ALA A 79 -3.65 -14.79 -18.82
CA ALA A 79 -3.19 -15.72 -17.79
C ALA A 79 -2.68 -14.97 -16.55
N MET A 80 -1.97 -13.85 -16.72
CA MET A 80 -1.52 -13.03 -15.61
C MET A 80 -2.70 -12.31 -14.91
N GLU A 81 -3.69 -11.85 -15.66
CA GLU A 81 -4.91 -11.30 -15.08
C GLU A 81 -5.61 -12.31 -14.17
N LEU A 82 -5.72 -13.56 -14.60
CA LEU A 82 -6.30 -14.64 -13.79
C LEU A 82 -5.52 -14.88 -12.49
N VAL A 83 -4.18 -14.84 -12.54
CA VAL A 83 -3.34 -14.93 -11.34
C VAL A 83 -3.64 -13.77 -10.40
N LEU A 84 -3.58 -12.54 -10.89
CA LEU A 84 -3.81 -11.34 -10.06
C LEU A 84 -5.22 -11.31 -9.47
N HIS A 85 -6.22 -11.71 -10.26
CA HIS A 85 -7.61 -11.82 -9.79
C HIS A 85 -7.75 -12.85 -8.68
N ALA A 86 -7.10 -14.01 -8.81
CA ALA A 86 -7.12 -15.07 -7.80
C ALA A 86 -6.39 -14.66 -6.51
N LEU A 87 -5.33 -13.86 -6.61
CA LEU A 87 -4.61 -13.32 -5.47
C LEU A 87 -5.36 -12.19 -4.76
N HIS A 88 -6.32 -11.54 -5.43
CA HIS A 88 -7.09 -10.46 -4.85
C HIS A 88 -8.04 -10.97 -3.76
N GLN A 89 -7.67 -10.77 -2.50
CA GLN A 89 -8.49 -11.13 -1.35
C GLN A 89 -9.43 -9.97 -0.96
N THR A 90 -10.74 -10.20 -1.09
CA THR A 90 -11.76 -9.17 -0.81
C THR A 90 -12.13 -9.08 0.66
N SER A 91 -11.90 -10.14 1.44
CA SER A 91 -12.33 -10.22 2.83
C SER A 91 -11.15 -10.29 3.81
N ILE A 92 -11.35 -9.68 4.97
CA ILE A 92 -10.43 -9.86 6.11
C ILE A 92 -10.75 -11.20 6.75
N PRO A 93 -9.77 -12.11 6.90
CA PRO A 93 -10.03 -13.40 7.55
C PRO A 93 -10.35 -13.21 9.03
N GLY A 94 -11.39 -13.91 9.50
CA GLY A 94 -11.71 -13.99 10.92
C GLY A 94 -12.97 -13.23 11.35
N LYS A 95 -13.29 -13.40 12.64
CA LYS A 95 -14.42 -12.75 13.32
C LYS A 95 -14.06 -11.30 13.66
N TRP A 96 -15.05 -10.53 14.12
CA TRP A 96 -14.84 -9.13 14.55
C TRP A 96 -13.71 -8.96 15.58
N ILE A 97 -13.47 -9.95 16.46
CA ILE A 97 -12.36 -9.95 17.41
C ILE A 97 -11.00 -9.89 16.67
N GLY A 98 -10.82 -10.72 15.63
CA GLY A 98 -9.61 -10.67 14.81
C GLY A 98 -9.36 -9.31 14.19
N LYS A 99 -10.41 -8.65 13.72
CA LYS A 99 -10.30 -7.32 13.12
C LYS A 99 -9.98 -6.22 14.16
N PHE A 100 -10.71 -6.18 15.27
CA PHE A 100 -10.67 -5.06 16.20
C PHE A 100 -9.65 -5.22 17.34
N TRP A 101 -9.32 -6.47 17.70
CA TRP A 101 -8.43 -6.75 18.82
C TRP A 101 -7.07 -7.27 18.39
N GLU A 102 -7.03 -8.16 17.41
CA GLU A 102 -5.79 -8.72 16.88
C GLU A 102 -5.22 -7.87 15.73
N GLY A 103 -6.02 -6.96 15.16
CA GLY A 103 -5.59 -6.09 14.09
C GLY A 103 -5.41 -6.79 12.75
N ARG A 104 -6.04 -7.97 12.54
CA ARG A 104 -5.92 -8.72 11.29
C ARG A 104 -6.33 -7.87 10.10
N VAL A 105 -5.48 -7.85 9.09
CA VAL A 105 -5.72 -7.21 7.81
C VAL A 105 -5.84 -8.26 6.71
N ARG A 106 -6.31 -7.84 5.54
CA ARG A 106 -6.30 -8.71 4.35
C ARG A 106 -4.87 -9.12 4.02
N ALA A 107 -4.72 -10.29 3.42
CA ALA A 107 -3.45 -10.67 2.82
C ALA A 107 -3.06 -9.63 1.77
N TRP A 108 -1.77 -9.33 1.71
CA TRP A 108 -1.21 -8.36 0.78
C TRP A 108 -0.01 -8.96 0.08
N PHE A 109 0.30 -8.45 -1.07
CA PHE A 109 1.51 -8.79 -1.80
C PHE A 109 2.01 -7.58 -2.58
N SER A 110 3.29 -7.53 -2.83
CA SER A 110 3.88 -6.61 -3.80
C SER A 110 4.52 -7.40 -4.93
N LEU A 111 4.40 -6.86 -6.13
CA LEU A 111 5.11 -7.35 -7.30
C LEU A 111 6.27 -6.39 -7.55
N GLU A 112 7.47 -6.93 -7.57
CA GLU A 112 8.68 -6.14 -7.67
C GLU A 112 9.46 -6.60 -8.90
N LEU A 113 9.82 -5.64 -9.74
CA LEU A 113 10.67 -5.85 -10.89
C LEU A 113 11.98 -5.12 -10.64
N ILE A 114 13.06 -5.86 -10.53
CA ILE A 114 14.35 -5.32 -10.16
C ILE A 114 15.36 -5.64 -11.25
N SER A 115 16.21 -4.69 -11.57
CA SER A 115 17.35 -4.92 -12.44
C SER A 115 18.65 -4.67 -11.66
N VAL A 116 19.50 -5.68 -11.61
CA VAL A 116 20.84 -5.60 -11.00
C VAL A 116 21.85 -5.83 -12.11
N GLU A 117 22.69 -4.84 -12.40
CA GLU A 117 23.73 -4.90 -13.44
C GLU A 117 23.20 -5.28 -14.85
N GLY A 118 21.90 -5.11 -15.09
CA GLY A 118 21.23 -5.45 -16.34
C GLY A 118 20.45 -6.77 -16.33
N ASP A 119 20.63 -7.60 -15.33
CA ASP A 119 19.83 -8.80 -15.14
C ASP A 119 18.50 -8.44 -14.45
N ILE A 120 17.41 -8.95 -15.02
CA ILE A 120 16.05 -8.65 -14.56
C ILE A 120 15.54 -9.78 -13.68
N HIS A 121 15.12 -9.43 -12.48
CA HIS A 121 14.54 -10.33 -11.50
C HIS A 121 13.10 -9.92 -11.20
N MET A 122 12.21 -10.90 -11.10
CA MET A 122 10.82 -10.70 -10.71
C MET A 122 10.60 -11.29 -9.32
N PHE A 123 10.10 -10.48 -8.40
CA PHE A 123 9.82 -10.92 -7.05
C PHE A 123 8.36 -10.71 -6.67
N VAL A 124 7.88 -11.57 -5.78
CA VAL A 124 6.62 -11.40 -5.06
C VAL A 124 6.92 -11.38 -3.57
N TRP A 125 6.70 -10.26 -2.94
CA TRP A 125 6.83 -10.12 -1.51
C TRP A 125 5.45 -10.27 -0.84
N THR A 126 5.34 -11.17 0.14
CA THR A 126 4.05 -11.53 0.73
C THR A 126 4.23 -12.06 2.16
N PRO A 127 3.17 -12.01 3.01
CA PRO A 127 3.18 -12.74 4.28
C PRO A 127 3.35 -14.24 4.06
N LYS A 128 4.09 -14.90 4.95
CA LYS A 128 4.41 -16.33 4.86
C LYS A 128 3.15 -17.22 4.80
N PHE A 129 2.09 -16.86 5.53
CA PHE A 129 0.83 -17.62 5.50
C PHE A 129 0.13 -17.57 4.13
N PHE A 130 0.44 -16.59 3.28
CA PHE A 130 -0.15 -16.41 1.96
C PHE A 130 0.70 -17.02 0.84
N ARG A 131 1.92 -17.47 1.14
CA ARG A 131 2.88 -18.03 0.20
C ARG A 131 2.28 -19.13 -0.68
N GLU A 132 1.71 -20.17 -0.06
CA GLU A 132 1.16 -21.33 -0.78
C GLU A 132 0.06 -20.94 -1.78
N ILE A 133 -0.75 -19.93 -1.42
CA ILE A 133 -1.79 -19.41 -2.31
C ILE A 133 -1.16 -18.72 -3.53
N VAL A 134 -0.10 -17.95 -3.31
CA VAL A 134 0.64 -17.29 -4.38
C VAL A 134 1.26 -18.33 -5.32
N GLU A 135 2.02 -19.28 -4.78
CA GLU A 135 2.67 -20.35 -5.55
C GLU A 135 1.66 -21.16 -6.35
N TYR A 136 0.57 -21.60 -5.70
CA TYR A 136 -0.48 -22.39 -6.36
C TYR A 136 -1.11 -21.65 -7.55
N ASN A 137 -1.48 -20.39 -7.39
CA ASN A 137 -2.12 -19.63 -8.46
C ASN A 137 -1.15 -19.33 -9.62
N ILE A 138 0.12 -19.11 -9.31
CA ILE A 138 1.15 -18.92 -10.33
C ILE A 138 1.35 -20.20 -11.12
N TYR A 139 1.58 -21.35 -10.47
CA TYR A 139 1.75 -22.64 -11.14
C TYR A 139 0.52 -23.12 -11.91
N ALA A 140 -0.68 -22.76 -11.46
CA ALA A 140 -1.92 -23.09 -12.18
C ALA A 140 -1.98 -22.47 -13.59
N GLN A 141 -1.39 -21.30 -13.79
CA GLN A 141 -1.37 -20.60 -15.07
C GLN A 141 -0.04 -20.79 -15.82
N TYR A 142 1.04 -20.91 -15.08
CA TYR A 142 2.41 -20.99 -15.58
C TYR A 142 3.14 -22.20 -14.99
N PRO A 143 2.87 -23.44 -15.47
CA PRO A 143 3.45 -24.66 -14.89
C PRO A 143 4.96 -24.78 -15.09
N ASP A 144 5.51 -24.09 -16.10
CA ASP A 144 6.92 -24.20 -16.49
C ASP A 144 7.84 -23.18 -15.81
N ILE A 145 7.31 -22.36 -14.92
CA ILE A 145 8.12 -21.38 -14.16
C ILE A 145 8.62 -21.99 -12.86
N GLU A 146 9.68 -21.42 -12.32
CA GLU A 146 10.21 -21.79 -11.02
C GLU A 146 9.96 -20.65 -10.03
N VAL A 147 9.38 -20.99 -8.87
CA VAL A 147 9.16 -20.04 -7.77
C VAL A 147 10.02 -20.49 -6.60
N THR A 148 10.98 -19.68 -6.22
CA THR A 148 11.94 -19.97 -5.14
C THR A 148 11.90 -18.90 -4.06
N GLU A 149 12.01 -19.33 -2.79
CA GLU A 149 12.16 -18.38 -1.69
C GLU A 149 13.61 -17.91 -1.62
N VAL A 150 13.78 -16.58 -1.61
CA VAL A 150 15.09 -15.94 -1.58
C VAL A 150 15.20 -14.98 -0.40
N PRO A 151 16.42 -14.71 0.08
CA PRO A 151 16.63 -13.68 1.09
C PRO A 151 16.22 -12.31 0.56
N ASP A 152 15.67 -11.48 1.44
CA ASP A 152 15.29 -10.11 1.07
C ASP A 152 16.53 -9.30 0.66
N TYR A 153 16.54 -8.88 -0.61
CA TYR A 153 17.66 -8.13 -1.21
C TYR A 153 17.88 -6.77 -0.53
N THR A 154 16.85 -6.18 0.06
CA THR A 154 16.96 -4.89 0.75
C THR A 154 17.90 -4.95 1.95
N ASN A 155 18.11 -6.12 2.54
CA ASN A 155 19.02 -6.32 3.65
C ASN A 155 20.51 -6.21 3.24
N PHE A 156 20.81 -6.43 1.96
CA PHE A 156 22.17 -6.39 1.42
C PHE A 156 22.53 -5.04 0.80
N LEU A 157 21.51 -4.29 0.36
CA LEU A 157 21.69 -2.98 -0.23
C LEU A 157 21.83 -1.92 0.85
N LYS A 158 23.09 -1.55 1.16
CA LYS A 158 23.37 -0.37 1.99
C LYS A 158 23.57 0.84 1.09
N PHE A 159 22.69 1.81 1.24
CA PHE A 159 22.83 3.08 0.54
C PHE A 159 24.02 3.86 1.12
N ASP A 160 24.98 4.16 0.26
CA ASP A 160 26.12 5.01 0.56
C ASP A 160 26.05 6.23 -0.38
N THR A 161 25.94 7.41 0.19
CA THR A 161 25.83 8.67 -0.56
C THR A 161 27.07 9.00 -1.38
N ASP A 162 28.23 8.44 -1.04
CA ASP A 162 29.46 8.69 -1.77
C ASP A 162 29.62 7.77 -3.01
N MET A 163 28.87 6.67 -3.05
CA MET A 163 28.95 5.67 -4.13
C MET A 163 27.69 5.58 -5.00
N PHE A 164 26.53 6.01 -4.49
CA PHE A 164 25.25 5.84 -5.18
C PHE A 164 24.43 7.11 -5.18
N ASP A 165 23.85 7.43 -6.33
CA ASP A 165 22.80 8.43 -6.46
C ASP A 165 21.44 7.77 -6.34
N LEU A 166 20.56 8.34 -5.51
CA LEU A 166 19.18 7.89 -5.36
C LEU A 166 18.24 8.78 -6.15
N TRP A 167 17.53 8.19 -7.09
CA TRP A 167 16.45 8.86 -7.81
C TRP A 167 15.17 8.03 -7.69
N GLY A 168 14.01 8.68 -7.55
CA GLY A 168 12.73 8.03 -7.42
C GLY A 168 11.63 8.82 -8.11
N THR A 169 10.63 8.11 -8.63
CA THR A 169 9.42 8.70 -9.18
C THR A 169 8.21 7.87 -8.81
N GLU A 170 7.07 8.51 -8.76
CA GLU A 170 5.78 7.88 -8.51
C GLU A 170 4.84 8.22 -9.67
N PHE A 171 4.09 7.23 -10.13
CA PHE A 171 3.05 7.42 -11.14
C PHE A 171 1.70 7.53 -10.46
N THR A 172 1.00 8.63 -10.70
CA THR A 172 -0.36 8.85 -10.21
C THR A 172 -1.32 8.95 -11.38
N LEU A 173 -2.59 8.59 -11.13
CA LEU A 173 -3.63 8.75 -12.14
C LEU A 173 -3.89 10.23 -12.39
N THR A 174 -4.04 10.61 -13.66
CA THR A 174 -4.33 12.01 -14.05
C THR A 174 -5.77 12.39 -13.74
N LYS A 175 -6.67 11.39 -13.64
CA LYS A 175 -8.09 11.55 -13.34
C LYS A 175 -8.41 10.80 -12.05
N ASP A 176 -9.60 11.09 -11.52
CA ASP A 176 -10.17 10.43 -10.34
C ASP A 176 -10.26 8.91 -10.56
N ASP A 177 -10.07 8.12 -9.48
CA ASP A 177 -10.10 6.64 -9.48
C ASP A 177 -11.41 6.03 -10.00
N THR A 178 -12.46 6.84 -10.10
CA THR A 178 -13.76 6.46 -10.71
C THR A 178 -13.71 6.28 -12.23
N TYR A 179 -12.68 6.81 -12.90
CA TYR A 179 -12.55 6.65 -14.35
C TYR A 179 -11.88 5.32 -14.67
N PRO A 180 -12.45 4.52 -15.61
CA PRO A 180 -11.85 3.25 -15.99
C PRO A 180 -10.50 3.49 -16.67
N LEU A 181 -9.53 2.64 -16.31
CA LEU A 181 -8.25 2.56 -17.01
C LEU A 181 -8.40 1.73 -18.28
N LYS A 182 -7.66 2.09 -19.31
CA LYS A 182 -7.52 1.23 -20.49
C LYS A 182 -6.77 -0.03 -20.12
N THR A 183 -7.33 -1.16 -20.49
CA THR A 183 -6.76 -2.48 -20.26
C THR A 183 -6.09 -3.02 -21.53
N TYR A 184 -5.43 -4.16 -21.43
CA TYR A 184 -4.82 -4.84 -22.58
C TYR A 184 -5.85 -5.19 -23.67
N ILE A 185 -7.14 -5.33 -23.31
CA ILE A 185 -8.25 -5.55 -24.25
C ILE A 185 -8.42 -4.35 -25.16
N ASP A 186 -8.32 -3.13 -24.61
CA ASP A 186 -8.46 -1.88 -25.36
C ASP A 186 -7.29 -1.64 -26.34
N TYR A 187 -6.17 -2.34 -26.14
CA TYR A 187 -4.98 -2.29 -26.99
C TYR A 187 -4.87 -3.50 -27.94
N ASP A 188 -5.92 -4.32 -28.09
CA ASP A 188 -5.93 -5.54 -28.91
C ASP A 188 -4.86 -6.59 -28.57
N PHE A 189 -4.36 -6.56 -27.31
CA PHE A 189 -3.44 -7.59 -26.81
C PHE A 189 -4.15 -8.87 -26.35
N THR A 190 -5.39 -9.08 -26.74
CA THR A 190 -6.15 -10.32 -26.51
C THR A 190 -5.65 -11.40 -27.44
N GLY A 191 -4.69 -12.19 -26.97
CA GLY A 191 -4.29 -13.47 -27.53
C GLY A 191 -3.94 -13.48 -29.01
N GLY A 192 -2.63 -13.52 -29.32
CA GLY A 192 -2.09 -14.19 -30.49
C GLY A 192 -2.81 -13.95 -31.80
N LYS A 193 -2.81 -12.71 -32.29
CA LYS A 193 -2.77 -12.51 -33.73
C LYS A 193 -1.31 -12.38 -34.11
N GLU A 194 -0.78 -13.46 -34.66
CA GLU A 194 0.43 -13.48 -35.46
C GLU A 194 0.38 -12.41 -36.56
#